data_f89ec0f6becca66f9a7a0647e1e11150
#
_entry.id   f89ec0f6becca66f9a7a0647e1e11150
#
_cell.length_a   1.000
_cell.length_b   1.000
_cell.length_c   1.000
_cell.angle_alpha   90.00
_cell.angle_beta   90.00
_cell.angle_gamma   90.00
#
_symmetry.space_group_name_H-M   'P 1'
#
loop_
_entity.id
_entity.type
_entity.pdbx_description
1 polymer ?
#
loop_
_entity_poly.entity_id
_entity_poly.type
_entity_poly.pdbx_seq_one_letter_code
_entity_poly.pdbx_strand_id
1 'polypeptide(L)'
;MPNSSQRYHRGSSLWNNKNGPSNISQNAPMFNARHEKGDTSVRGAPKISRSENKSNRENRELLNTYNLKSSFVHFSISDLKLATNDFANGNLIGRGGFSEVYKGRLGDGQLVAVKKLMKGEVDERTSNFLSELGIIAHIDHPNIAKLIGCGADEEEMHIVFQLSALGSLGSLLHGPNKNELNWTKRYRIAMGIANGLYYLHEQCQRRIIHRDIKSDNILLTENFEPQICDFGIARWLPEQCPYLSPCNMSKLEGTCGYFAPEYLTHGKVGEKNDVYSYGIVLLEIITGRRALDHLQQSIMLWAKPLLDTNNIKNLVDPSLGDDYDRKEMDRVVLTASLCVEQSPLLRPRMSQVIVLLKGDDVVMELPEGSPPLWYDQRTYS
;
A
#
# COMPACT_ATOMS: atom_id res chain seq x y z
N MET A 1 32.91 -15.04 -13.70
CA MET A 1 31.50 -14.94 -13.31
C MET A 1 31.43 -14.07 -12.06
N PRO A 2 30.98 -12.82 -12.09
CA PRO A 2 30.83 -12.01 -10.91
C PRO A 2 29.40 -12.15 -10.38
N ASN A 3 29.27 -12.50 -9.10
CA ASN A 3 28.02 -12.47 -8.33
C ASN A 3 27.56 -11.02 -8.14
N SER A 4 26.54 -10.61 -8.85
CA SER A 4 25.78 -9.40 -8.55
C SER A 4 24.71 -9.74 -7.52
N SER A 5 24.99 -9.53 -6.25
CA SER A 5 23.98 -9.52 -5.20
C SER A 5 23.13 -8.25 -5.35
N GLN A 6 22.01 -8.36 -6.04
CA GLN A 6 20.98 -7.31 -6.07
C GLN A 6 20.36 -7.17 -4.66
N ARG A 7 20.57 -6.03 -4.04
CA ARG A 7 19.86 -5.66 -2.81
C ARG A 7 18.45 -5.24 -3.19
N TYR A 8 17.51 -6.15 -3.06
CA TYR A 8 16.08 -5.79 -3.07
C TYR A 8 15.76 -5.04 -1.78
N HIS A 9 15.22 -3.83 -1.90
CA HIS A 9 14.61 -3.17 -0.75
C HIS A 9 13.35 -3.96 -0.36
N ARG A 10 13.41 -4.62 0.78
CA ARG A 10 12.24 -5.24 1.40
C ARG A 10 11.24 -4.13 1.74
N GLY A 11 10.13 -4.08 1.05
CA GLY A 11 8.95 -3.39 1.52
C GLY A 11 8.44 -4.12 2.76
N SER A 12 8.80 -3.61 3.94
CA SER A 12 8.23 -4.11 5.19
C SER A 12 6.82 -3.55 5.32
N SER A 13 5.86 -4.41 5.64
CA SER A 13 4.48 -3.99 5.85
C SER A 13 4.40 -2.98 7.00
N LEU A 14 3.69 -1.89 6.77
CA LEU A 14 3.50 -0.83 7.76
C LEU A 14 2.63 -1.24 8.96
N TRP A 15 1.91 -2.38 8.85
CA TRP A 15 0.80 -2.71 9.74
C TRP A 15 0.95 -4.03 10.50
N ASN A 16 2.06 -4.76 10.35
CA ASN A 16 2.30 -6.01 11.06
C ASN A 16 3.14 -5.81 12.32
N ASN A 17 2.55 -6.12 13.44
CA ASN A 17 3.20 -6.14 14.73
C ASN A 17 3.18 -7.55 15.31
N LYS A 18 4.33 -8.13 15.62
CA LYS A 18 4.71 -8.70 16.94
C LYS A 18 5.94 -9.59 16.90
N ASN A 19 6.87 -9.21 17.78
CA ASN A 19 7.82 -10.00 18.58
C ASN A 19 8.94 -10.77 17.89
N GLY A 20 10.17 -10.32 18.21
CA GLY A 20 11.37 -11.11 18.31
C GLY A 20 12.64 -10.32 18.01
N PRO A 21 13.60 -10.30 18.95
CA PRO A 21 14.83 -9.54 18.77
C PRO A 21 15.85 -10.35 17.98
N SER A 22 16.53 -9.72 17.04
CA SER A 22 17.83 -10.21 16.58
C SER A 22 18.77 -9.04 16.34
N ASN A 23 19.78 -9.03 17.19
CA ASN A 23 21.00 -8.27 17.07
C ASN A 23 21.71 -8.58 15.76
N ILE A 24 22.24 -7.57 15.10
CA ILE A 24 23.55 -7.62 14.45
C ILE A 24 24.08 -6.18 14.35
N SER A 25 25.28 -6.05 14.89
CA SER A 25 26.10 -4.86 15.05
C SER A 25 26.92 -4.51 13.79
N GLN A 26 27.18 -3.21 13.68
CA GLN A 26 28.45 -2.55 13.33
C GLN A 26 29.02 -2.73 11.90
N ASN A 27 29.20 -1.64 11.16
CA ASN A 27 30.46 -0.86 11.03
C ASN A 27 30.30 0.22 9.96
N ALA A 28 30.59 1.46 10.34
CA ALA A 28 30.82 2.58 9.45
C ALA A 28 32.32 2.93 9.44
N PRO A 29 32.88 3.45 8.36
CA PRO A 29 34.15 4.20 8.45
C PRO A 29 33.91 5.70 8.36
N MET A 30 34.63 6.38 9.27
CA MET A 30 34.77 7.85 9.32
C MET A 30 35.51 8.43 8.11
N PHE A 31 35.12 9.63 7.73
CA PHE A 31 36.04 10.57 7.10
C PHE A 31 35.97 11.98 7.74
N ASN A 32 37.14 12.49 8.02
CA ASN A 32 37.47 13.74 8.71
C ASN A 32 37.12 14.97 7.91
N ALA A 33 36.59 15.99 8.58
CA ALA A 33 36.56 17.37 8.08
C ALA A 33 37.53 18.25 8.88
N ARG A 34 38.22 19.12 8.18
CA ARG A 34 39.18 20.11 8.68
C ARG A 34 38.48 21.40 9.11
N HIS A 35 39.02 21.97 10.18
CA HIS A 35 38.77 23.27 10.75
C HIS A 35 39.14 24.45 9.83
N GLU A 36 38.37 25.53 9.96
CA GLU A 36 38.96 26.89 10.02
C GLU A 36 38.13 27.79 10.97
N LYS A 37 38.92 28.61 11.74
CA LYS A 37 38.51 29.51 12.83
C LYS A 37 38.23 30.91 12.28
N GLY A 38 37.32 31.62 12.90
CA GLY A 38 37.22 33.09 12.76
C GLY A 38 36.31 33.70 13.82
N ASP A 39 36.87 34.55 14.62
CA ASP A 39 36.52 35.11 15.92
C ASP A 39 35.55 36.32 15.86
N THR A 40 35.01 36.63 17.00
CA THR A 40 34.56 37.90 17.63
C THR A 40 33.10 38.22 17.83
N SER A 41 32.81 38.14 19.12
CA SER A 41 31.85 38.82 20.03
C SER A 41 30.97 39.97 19.49
N VAL A 42 29.66 39.97 19.91
CA VAL A 42 29.04 41.06 20.70
C VAL A 42 27.73 40.56 21.34
N ARG A 43 27.51 40.91 22.61
CA ARG A 43 26.37 40.63 23.44
C ARG A 43 25.10 41.34 22.98
N GLY A 44 23.95 40.65 22.98
CA GLY A 44 22.62 41.25 22.82
C GLY A 44 21.53 40.28 23.28
N ALA A 45 20.65 40.75 24.16
CA ALA A 45 19.62 40.05 24.92
C ALA A 45 18.59 39.25 24.09
N PRO A 46 17.79 38.34 24.70
CA PRO A 46 17.07 37.29 24.04
C PRO A 46 15.85 37.78 23.27
N LYS A 47 15.79 37.56 21.97
CA LYS A 47 14.57 37.68 21.15
C LYS A 47 13.95 36.28 20.96
N ILE A 48 13.27 35.81 21.98
CA ILE A 48 12.40 34.61 21.92
C ILE A 48 11.02 35.11 21.46
N SER A 49 10.71 35.17 20.18
CA SER A 49 9.35 35.21 19.63
C SER A 49 9.22 35.37 18.11
N ARG A 50 10.36 35.33 17.38
CA ARG A 50 10.30 35.57 15.92
C ARG A 50 10.58 34.34 15.03
N SER A 51 11.10 33.22 15.60
CA SER A 51 11.44 32.03 14.81
C SER A 51 10.25 31.10 14.60
N GLU A 52 9.39 30.93 15.61
CA GLU A 52 8.19 30.07 15.50
C GLU A 52 7.21 30.54 14.43
N ASN A 53 7.08 31.86 14.25
CA ASN A 53 6.18 32.41 13.21
C ASN A 53 6.72 32.32 11.78
N LYS A 54 8.04 32.18 11.60
CA LYS A 54 8.65 32.11 10.28
C LYS A 54 8.60 30.71 9.68
N SER A 55 8.92 29.70 10.47
CA SER A 55 8.86 28.29 10.09
C SER A 55 7.42 27.84 9.76
N ASN A 56 6.45 28.20 10.61
CA ASN A 56 5.02 27.93 10.31
C ASN A 56 4.53 28.65 9.05
N ARG A 57 5.10 29.77 8.71
CA ARG A 57 4.73 30.53 7.51
C ARG A 57 5.34 29.92 6.24
N GLU A 58 6.59 29.48 6.28
CA GLU A 58 7.28 28.82 5.17
C GLU A 58 6.68 27.44 4.88
N ASN A 59 6.33 26.66 5.90
CA ASN A 59 5.63 25.38 5.74
C ASN A 59 4.19 25.55 5.22
N ARG A 60 3.48 26.61 5.62
CA ARG A 60 2.19 26.97 5.03
C ARG A 60 2.35 27.41 3.57
N GLU A 61 3.40 28.14 3.21
CA GLU A 61 3.67 28.55 1.83
C GLU A 61 4.04 27.35 0.96
N LEU A 62 4.80 26.38 1.46
CA LEU A 62 5.07 25.09 0.78
C LEU A 62 3.78 24.31 0.51
N LEU A 63 2.92 24.15 1.50
CA LEU A 63 1.65 23.46 1.37
C LEU A 63 0.67 24.21 0.46
N ASN A 64 0.65 25.56 0.47
CA ASN A 64 -0.15 26.38 -0.42
C ASN A 64 0.34 26.34 -1.88
N THR A 65 1.63 26.15 -2.12
CA THR A 65 2.20 26.01 -3.47
C THR A 65 1.67 24.76 -4.20
N TYR A 66 1.24 23.73 -3.47
CA TYR A 66 0.65 22.51 -4.04
C TYR A 66 -0.87 22.58 -4.23
N ASN A 67 -1.50 23.75 -4.02
CA ASN A 67 -2.95 23.97 -4.23
C ASN A 67 -3.83 22.90 -3.52
N LEU A 68 -3.37 22.44 -2.35
CA LEU A 68 -4.07 21.46 -1.54
C LEU A 68 -5.35 22.08 -1.04
N LYS A 69 -6.50 21.57 -1.50
CA LYS A 69 -7.82 21.99 -1.00
C LYS A 69 -7.81 21.86 0.52
N SER A 70 -8.21 22.91 1.23
CA SER A 70 -8.18 23.11 2.67
C SER A 70 -9.15 22.18 3.46
N SER A 71 -9.28 20.92 3.06
CA SER A 71 -10.27 19.99 3.65
C SER A 71 -9.70 19.08 4.74
N PHE A 72 -8.40 19.13 5.03
CA PHE A 72 -7.78 18.34 6.08
C PHE A 72 -7.15 19.21 7.17
N VAL A 73 -7.00 18.64 8.38
CA VAL A 73 -6.57 19.36 9.58
C VAL A 73 -5.04 19.45 9.62
N HIS A 74 -4.53 20.66 9.99
CA HIS A 74 -3.12 20.85 10.33
C HIS A 74 -2.94 20.69 11.83
N PHE A 75 -2.18 19.67 12.23
CA PHE A 75 -1.85 19.39 13.61
C PHE A 75 -0.49 19.98 13.99
N SER A 76 -0.37 20.52 15.22
CA SER A 76 0.95 20.79 15.77
C SER A 76 1.64 19.48 16.17
N ILE A 77 2.96 19.46 16.17
CA ILE A 77 3.73 18.27 16.62
C ILE A 77 3.41 17.96 18.10
N SER A 78 3.16 18.98 18.92
CA SER A 78 2.73 18.83 20.31
C SER A 78 1.38 18.12 20.44
N ASP A 79 0.40 18.42 19.57
CA ASP A 79 -0.89 17.73 19.57
C ASP A 79 -0.72 16.25 19.19
N LEU A 80 0.14 15.94 18.21
CA LEU A 80 0.42 14.58 17.80
C LEU A 80 1.20 13.79 18.87
N LYS A 81 2.15 14.43 19.57
CA LYS A 81 2.82 13.86 20.73
C LYS A 81 1.82 13.55 21.85
N LEU A 82 0.93 14.48 22.16
CA LEU A 82 -0.12 14.26 23.15
C LEU A 82 -1.05 13.11 22.74
N ALA A 83 -1.53 13.11 21.49
CA ALA A 83 -2.44 12.09 20.99
C ALA A 83 -1.84 10.68 21.02
N THR A 84 -0.53 10.53 20.82
CA THR A 84 0.20 9.25 20.75
C THR A 84 0.92 8.87 22.04
N ASN A 85 0.76 9.65 23.13
CA ASN A 85 1.52 9.53 24.36
C ASN A 85 3.04 9.59 24.10
N ASP A 86 3.48 10.65 23.42
CA ASP A 86 4.86 10.89 22.99
C ASP A 86 5.44 9.74 22.15
N PHE A 87 4.64 9.26 21.19
CA PHE A 87 4.99 8.13 20.33
C PHE A 87 5.44 6.89 21.12
N ALA A 88 4.74 6.60 22.23
CA ALA A 88 5.04 5.48 23.12
C ALA A 88 5.06 4.15 22.35
N ASN A 89 6.01 3.28 22.64
CA ASN A 89 6.14 1.95 22.00
C ASN A 89 4.85 1.10 22.11
N GLY A 90 4.06 1.27 23.17
CA GLY A 90 2.77 0.57 23.32
C GLY A 90 1.71 1.01 22.31
N ASN A 91 1.89 2.16 21.68
CA ASN A 91 1.02 2.69 20.62
C ASN A 91 1.55 2.42 19.21
N LEU A 92 2.74 1.82 19.06
CA LEU A 92 3.29 1.45 17.77
C LEU A 92 2.46 0.30 17.16
N ILE A 93 1.81 0.57 16.03
CA ILE A 93 0.95 -0.39 15.31
C ILE A 93 1.52 -0.83 13.97
N GLY A 94 2.57 -0.16 13.48
CA GLY A 94 3.25 -0.52 12.24
C GLY A 94 4.64 0.09 12.14
N ARG A 95 5.56 -0.65 11.50
CA ARG A 95 6.92 -0.18 11.24
C ARG A 95 7.32 -0.54 9.81
N GLY A 96 7.59 0.47 8.99
CA GLY A 96 8.08 0.35 7.62
C GLY A 96 9.57 0.67 7.50
N GLY A 97 10.07 0.61 6.27
CA GLY A 97 11.46 0.96 5.96
C GLY A 97 11.79 2.43 6.26
N PHE A 98 10.83 3.32 6.08
CA PHE A 98 11.01 4.77 6.16
C PHE A 98 10.04 5.46 7.12
N SER A 99 9.12 4.73 7.75
CA SER A 99 8.11 5.30 8.63
C SER A 99 7.69 4.35 9.74
N GLU A 100 7.16 4.92 10.82
CA GLU A 100 6.49 4.23 11.90
C GLU A 100 5.07 4.75 12.01
N VAL A 101 4.13 3.89 12.38
CA VAL A 101 2.72 4.24 12.53
C VAL A 101 2.29 3.99 13.96
N TYR A 102 1.72 5.02 14.57
CA TYR A 102 1.28 5.00 15.96
C TYR A 102 -0.22 5.19 16.06
N LYS A 103 -0.85 4.40 16.90
CA LYS A 103 -2.24 4.64 17.33
C LYS A 103 -2.27 5.90 18.20
N GLY A 104 -3.22 6.80 17.90
CA GLY A 104 -3.44 8.01 18.69
C GLY A 104 -4.91 8.21 19.01
N ARG A 105 -5.17 9.11 19.97
CA ARG A 105 -6.50 9.62 20.30
C ARG A 105 -6.45 11.13 20.33
N LEU A 106 -7.21 11.78 19.48
CA LEU A 106 -7.34 13.23 19.44
C LEU A 106 -8.14 13.77 20.63
N GLY A 107 -8.09 15.08 20.85
CA GLY A 107 -8.78 15.74 21.96
C GLY A 107 -10.30 15.60 21.93
N ASP A 108 -10.91 15.39 20.77
CA ASP A 108 -12.33 15.11 20.57
C ASP A 108 -12.69 13.62 20.79
N GLY A 109 -11.70 12.77 21.10
CA GLY A 109 -11.85 11.34 21.29
C GLY A 109 -11.70 10.49 20.04
N GLN A 110 -11.54 11.10 18.84
CA GLN A 110 -11.36 10.38 17.59
C GLN A 110 -10.07 9.55 17.63
N LEU A 111 -10.16 8.27 17.21
CA LEU A 111 -8.99 7.39 17.06
C LEU A 111 -8.34 7.60 15.70
N VAL A 112 -7.03 7.75 15.71
CA VAL A 112 -6.21 8.04 14.52
C VAL A 112 -5.00 7.11 14.43
N ALA A 113 -4.48 6.96 13.23
CA ALA A 113 -3.19 6.37 12.94
C ALA A 113 -2.24 7.49 12.49
N VAL A 114 -1.19 7.74 13.25
CA VAL A 114 -0.20 8.78 12.97
C VAL A 114 1.02 8.13 12.35
N LYS A 115 1.23 8.35 11.05
CA LYS A 115 2.40 7.89 10.29
C LYS A 115 3.52 8.93 10.45
N LYS A 116 4.59 8.55 11.14
CA LYS A 116 5.79 9.36 11.35
C LYS A 116 6.88 8.95 10.37
N LEU A 117 7.39 9.88 9.57
CA LEU A 117 8.51 9.63 8.65
C LEU A 117 9.83 9.69 9.42
N MET A 118 10.63 8.63 9.35
CA MET A 118 11.77 8.41 10.25
C MET A 118 13.15 8.52 9.60
N LYS A 119 13.31 8.21 8.30
CA LYS A 119 14.62 8.00 7.68
C LYS A 119 14.85 8.91 6.46
N GLY A 120 16.13 9.21 6.25
CA GLY A 120 16.65 10.00 5.12
C GLY A 120 17.12 11.38 5.55
N GLU A 121 17.86 12.02 4.65
CA GLU A 121 18.15 13.44 4.74
C GLU A 121 16.83 14.24 4.78
N VAL A 122 16.87 15.47 5.32
CA VAL A 122 15.67 16.32 5.44
C VAL A 122 14.97 16.49 4.10
N ASP A 123 15.74 16.71 3.02
CA ASP A 123 15.21 16.88 1.68
C ASP A 123 14.51 15.62 1.13
N GLU A 124 15.05 14.42 1.43
CA GLU A 124 14.45 13.15 1.04
C GLU A 124 13.15 12.90 1.80
N ARG A 125 13.12 13.16 3.10
CA ARG A 125 11.91 13.04 3.95
C ARG A 125 10.82 13.99 3.46
N THR A 126 11.19 15.25 3.19
CA THR A 126 10.27 16.27 2.66
C THR A 126 9.70 15.84 1.32
N SER A 127 10.54 15.35 0.41
CA SER A 127 10.09 14.85 -0.90
C SER A 127 9.11 13.69 -0.78
N ASN A 128 9.39 12.72 0.09
CA ASN A 128 8.52 11.57 0.33
C ASN A 128 7.19 12.00 0.97
N PHE A 129 7.24 12.89 1.95
CA PHE A 129 6.06 13.45 2.61
C PHE A 129 5.15 14.18 1.61
N LEU A 130 5.72 15.09 0.83
CA LEU A 130 4.96 15.86 -0.16
C LEU A 130 4.42 14.99 -1.29
N SER A 131 5.17 13.96 -1.71
CA SER A 131 4.72 13.00 -2.72
C SER A 131 3.50 12.20 -2.25
N GLU A 132 3.53 11.67 -1.03
CA GLU A 132 2.41 10.91 -0.45
C GLU A 132 1.21 11.82 -0.17
N LEU A 133 1.43 12.95 0.51
CA LEU A 133 0.38 13.90 0.84
C LEU A 133 -0.25 14.49 -0.42
N GLY A 134 0.55 14.81 -1.44
CA GLY A 134 0.09 15.37 -2.71
C GLY A 134 -0.84 14.42 -3.49
N ILE A 135 -0.76 13.13 -3.26
CA ILE A 135 -1.66 12.14 -3.83
C ILE A 135 -2.89 11.97 -2.93
N ILE A 136 -2.67 11.61 -1.65
CA ILE A 136 -3.77 11.21 -0.76
C ILE A 136 -4.74 12.35 -0.43
N ALA A 137 -4.29 13.59 -0.45
CA ALA A 137 -5.13 14.77 -0.22
C ALA A 137 -6.18 15.00 -1.31
N HIS A 138 -6.04 14.37 -2.47
CA HIS A 138 -6.98 14.48 -3.60
C HIS A 138 -7.91 13.27 -3.72
N ILE A 139 -7.83 12.31 -2.80
CA ILE A 139 -8.56 11.05 -2.83
C ILE A 139 -9.61 11.04 -1.72
N ASP A 140 -10.86 10.72 -2.10
CA ASP A 140 -11.94 10.48 -1.16
C ASP A 140 -12.79 9.31 -1.68
N HIS A 141 -12.62 8.13 -1.09
CA HIS A 141 -13.33 6.91 -1.47
C HIS A 141 -13.44 5.97 -0.28
N PRO A 142 -14.57 5.28 -0.06
CA PRO A 142 -14.78 4.40 1.10
C PRO A 142 -13.76 3.26 1.22
N ASN A 143 -13.22 2.78 0.10
CA ASN A 143 -12.22 1.71 0.08
C ASN A 143 -10.76 2.23 0.02
N ILE A 144 -10.54 3.48 0.44
CA ILE A 144 -9.20 4.07 0.59
C ILE A 144 -9.08 4.65 2.00
N ALA A 145 -7.91 4.49 2.61
CA ALA A 145 -7.62 5.00 3.95
C ALA A 145 -7.83 6.53 4.00
N LYS A 146 -8.71 6.97 4.91
CA LYS A 146 -9.14 8.37 4.97
C LYS A 146 -8.08 9.23 5.62
N LEU A 147 -7.58 10.23 4.88
CA LEU A 147 -6.74 11.29 5.40
C LEU A 147 -7.56 12.18 6.37
N ILE A 148 -7.04 12.39 7.58
CA ILE A 148 -7.58 13.34 8.56
C ILE A 148 -6.80 14.64 8.49
N GLY A 149 -5.48 14.56 8.41
CA GLY A 149 -4.64 15.73 8.38
C GLY A 149 -3.15 15.41 8.31
N CYS A 150 -2.34 16.43 8.55
CA CYS A 150 -0.90 16.29 8.64
C CYS A 150 -0.31 17.24 9.69
N GLY A 151 0.90 16.94 10.15
CA GLY A 151 1.71 17.82 10.98
C GLY A 151 3.15 17.79 10.51
N ALA A 152 3.77 18.94 10.32
CA ALA A 152 5.16 19.03 9.90
C ALA A 152 5.84 20.23 10.55
N ASP A 153 7.12 20.05 10.90
CA ASP A 153 8.06 21.11 11.23
C ASP A 153 9.41 20.82 10.55
N GLU A 154 10.45 21.52 10.94
CA GLU A 154 11.79 21.36 10.33
C GLU A 154 12.39 19.95 10.57
N GLU A 155 12.00 19.28 11.64
CA GLU A 155 12.58 18.00 12.07
C GLU A 155 11.66 16.81 11.84
N GLU A 156 10.35 16.98 12.01
CA GLU A 156 9.38 15.89 12.05
C GLU A 156 8.23 16.08 11.05
N MET A 157 7.86 15.01 10.35
CA MET A 157 6.77 15.00 9.36
C MET A 157 5.84 13.83 9.63
N HIS A 158 4.53 14.13 9.72
CA HIS A 158 3.49 13.19 10.10
C HIS A 158 2.30 13.29 9.16
N ILE A 159 1.73 12.14 8.79
CA ILE A 159 0.44 12.06 8.09
C ILE A 159 -0.53 11.35 9.03
N VAL A 160 -1.72 11.92 9.19
CA VAL A 160 -2.73 11.44 10.14
C VAL A 160 -3.90 10.83 9.37
N PHE A 161 -4.14 9.55 9.58
CA PHE A 161 -5.23 8.80 8.98
C PHE A 161 -6.28 8.42 10.02
N GLN A 162 -7.50 8.11 9.57
CA GLN A 162 -8.47 7.42 10.40
C GLN A 162 -7.92 6.03 10.77
N LEU A 163 -8.07 5.64 12.05
CA LEU A 163 -7.62 4.32 12.49
C LEU A 163 -8.57 3.23 11.98
N SER A 164 -8.03 2.22 11.31
CA SER A 164 -8.75 1.01 10.94
C SER A 164 -8.67 -0.01 12.08
N ALA A 165 -9.85 -0.43 12.58
CA ALA A 165 -9.96 -1.13 13.87
C ALA A 165 -9.35 -2.54 13.86
N LEU A 166 -9.44 -3.27 12.73
CA LEU A 166 -9.01 -4.67 12.64
C LEU A 166 -7.57 -4.85 12.10
N GLY A 167 -6.86 -3.74 11.82
CA GLY A 167 -5.52 -3.82 11.24
C GLY A 167 -5.55 -4.20 9.76
N SER A 168 -4.51 -4.91 9.26
CA SER A 168 -4.42 -5.29 7.86
C SER A 168 -5.03 -6.65 7.54
N LEU A 169 -5.49 -6.82 6.28
CA LEU A 169 -5.93 -8.11 5.75
C LEU A 169 -4.84 -9.19 5.93
N GLY A 170 -3.57 -8.85 5.66
CA GLY A 170 -2.46 -9.78 5.83
C GLY A 170 -2.29 -10.25 7.26
N SER A 171 -2.43 -9.35 8.26
CA SER A 171 -2.34 -9.69 9.66
C SER A 171 -3.49 -10.61 10.13
N LEU A 172 -4.69 -10.43 9.57
CA LEU A 172 -5.84 -11.25 9.89
C LEU A 172 -5.77 -12.60 9.16
N LEU A 173 -5.56 -12.59 7.84
CA LEU A 173 -5.58 -13.78 6.98
C LEU A 173 -4.49 -14.80 7.35
N HIS A 174 -3.33 -14.30 7.79
CA HIS A 174 -2.16 -15.12 8.11
C HIS A 174 -1.86 -15.15 9.62
N GLY A 175 -2.72 -14.56 10.42
CA GLY A 175 -2.60 -14.47 11.87
C GLY A 175 -3.41 -15.55 12.62
N PRO A 176 -3.42 -15.49 13.95
CA PRO A 176 -4.16 -16.44 14.79
C PRO A 176 -5.69 -16.31 14.61
N ASN A 177 -6.16 -15.16 14.19
CA ASN A 177 -7.60 -14.84 14.04
C ASN A 177 -8.12 -15.08 12.62
N LYS A 178 -7.43 -15.87 11.79
CA LYS A 178 -7.83 -16.14 10.41
C LYS A 178 -9.26 -16.70 10.26
N ASN A 179 -9.75 -17.41 11.26
CA ASN A 179 -11.10 -17.98 11.29
C ASN A 179 -12.21 -16.91 11.36
N GLU A 180 -11.87 -15.66 11.69
CA GLU A 180 -12.82 -14.55 11.61
C GLU A 180 -13.16 -14.16 10.17
N LEU A 181 -12.30 -14.54 9.19
CA LEU A 181 -12.49 -14.29 7.77
C LEU A 181 -13.17 -15.49 7.08
N ASN A 182 -14.48 -15.64 7.28
CA ASN A 182 -15.30 -16.53 6.47
C ASN A 182 -15.40 -16.04 5.02
N TRP A 183 -15.98 -16.86 4.13
CA TRP A 183 -16.06 -16.54 2.70
C TRP A 183 -16.80 -15.23 2.39
N THR A 184 -17.93 -14.98 3.01
CA THR A 184 -18.70 -13.75 2.80
C THR A 184 -17.89 -12.49 3.06
N LYS A 185 -17.07 -12.47 4.12
CA LYS A 185 -16.16 -11.37 4.41
C LYS A 185 -15.04 -11.29 3.39
N ARG A 186 -14.43 -12.42 3.02
CA ARG A 186 -13.36 -12.49 2.00
C ARG A 186 -13.83 -11.96 0.65
N TYR A 187 -15.02 -12.34 0.21
CA TYR A 187 -15.61 -11.85 -1.04
C TYR A 187 -15.89 -10.34 -0.99
N ARG A 188 -16.48 -9.85 0.12
CA ARG A 188 -16.66 -8.40 0.34
C ARG A 188 -15.34 -7.64 0.28
N ILE A 189 -14.30 -8.16 0.91
CA ILE A 189 -12.96 -7.57 0.88
C ILE A 189 -12.41 -7.54 -0.55
N ALA A 190 -12.49 -8.64 -1.29
CA ALA A 190 -12.08 -8.70 -2.68
C ALA A 190 -12.78 -7.61 -3.52
N MET A 191 -14.11 -7.51 -3.40
CA MET A 191 -14.92 -6.52 -4.12
C MET A 191 -14.55 -5.09 -3.74
N GLY A 192 -14.37 -4.79 -2.46
CA GLY A 192 -14.02 -3.44 -2.00
C GLY A 192 -12.64 -2.99 -2.46
N ILE A 193 -11.64 -3.90 -2.47
CA ILE A 193 -10.32 -3.59 -3.04
C ILE A 193 -10.45 -3.26 -4.54
N ALA A 194 -11.23 -4.05 -5.29
CA ALA A 194 -11.47 -3.79 -6.71
C ALA A 194 -12.11 -2.42 -6.94
N ASN A 195 -13.09 -2.02 -6.11
CA ASN A 195 -13.71 -0.69 -6.18
C ASN A 195 -12.71 0.43 -5.88
N GLY A 196 -11.85 0.26 -4.88
CA GLY A 196 -10.79 1.23 -4.57
C GLY A 196 -9.80 1.40 -5.73
N LEU A 197 -9.35 0.29 -6.34
CA LEU A 197 -8.45 0.34 -7.51
C LEU A 197 -9.15 0.91 -8.75
N TYR A 198 -10.42 0.60 -8.98
CA TYR A 198 -11.22 1.18 -10.06
C TYR A 198 -11.30 2.70 -9.91
N TYR A 199 -11.54 3.19 -8.70
CA TYR A 199 -11.52 4.62 -8.42
C TYR A 199 -10.16 5.25 -8.77
N LEU A 200 -9.04 4.66 -8.32
CA LEU A 200 -7.69 5.18 -8.58
C LEU A 200 -7.34 5.20 -10.07
N HIS A 201 -7.68 4.13 -10.79
CA HIS A 201 -7.28 3.92 -12.18
C HIS A 201 -8.18 4.61 -13.20
N GLU A 202 -9.49 4.69 -12.93
CA GLU A 202 -10.48 5.04 -13.97
C GLU A 202 -11.43 6.19 -13.58
N GLN A 203 -11.60 6.49 -12.28
CA GLN A 203 -12.53 7.54 -11.84
C GLN A 203 -11.83 8.83 -11.37
N CYS A 204 -10.58 8.75 -10.94
CA CYS A 204 -9.80 9.95 -10.61
C CYS A 204 -9.57 10.82 -11.84
N GLN A 205 -9.63 12.14 -11.68
CA GLN A 205 -9.33 13.11 -12.74
C GLN A 205 -7.96 12.85 -13.39
N ARG A 206 -6.97 12.44 -12.58
CA ARG A 206 -5.67 11.94 -13.03
C ARG A 206 -5.49 10.53 -12.48
N ARG A 207 -5.16 9.59 -13.35
CA ARG A 207 -4.95 8.18 -12.96
C ARG A 207 -3.81 8.05 -11.97
N ILE A 208 -4.03 7.25 -10.93
CA ILE A 208 -3.06 6.98 -9.87
C ILE A 208 -2.68 5.51 -9.92
N ILE A 209 -1.38 5.22 -9.96
CA ILE A 209 -0.83 3.88 -9.80
C ILE A 209 -0.29 3.77 -8.38
N HIS A 210 -0.77 2.77 -7.63
CA HIS A 210 -0.39 2.57 -6.23
C HIS A 210 1.01 1.99 -6.06
N ARG A 211 1.37 0.98 -6.87
CA ARG A 211 2.68 0.32 -6.96
C ARG A 211 3.05 -0.61 -5.79
N ASP A 212 2.30 -0.60 -4.70
CA ASP A 212 2.53 -1.50 -3.55
C ASP A 212 1.22 -2.11 -3.01
N ILE A 213 0.38 -2.62 -3.93
CA ILE A 213 -0.82 -3.39 -3.57
C ILE A 213 -0.39 -4.73 -3.01
N LYS A 214 -0.80 -5.00 -1.76
CA LYS A 214 -0.52 -6.23 -1.00
C LYS A 214 -1.49 -6.37 0.15
N SER A 215 -1.66 -7.57 0.68
CA SER A 215 -2.58 -7.83 1.81
C SER A 215 -2.24 -7.00 3.07
N ASP A 216 -0.97 -6.67 3.29
CA ASP A 216 -0.55 -5.83 4.42
C ASP A 216 -0.94 -4.34 4.25
N ASN A 217 -1.15 -3.86 3.03
CA ASN A 217 -1.60 -2.49 2.71
C ASN A 217 -3.12 -2.39 2.49
N ILE A 218 -3.86 -3.43 2.82
CA ILE A 218 -5.31 -3.42 2.86
C ILE A 218 -5.74 -3.43 4.33
N LEU A 219 -6.20 -2.29 4.82
CA LEU A 219 -6.69 -2.16 6.18
C LEU A 219 -8.17 -2.53 6.26
N LEU A 220 -8.61 -3.01 7.41
CA LEU A 220 -9.99 -3.44 7.61
C LEU A 220 -10.65 -2.60 8.71
N THR A 221 -11.81 -2.04 8.38
CA THR A 221 -12.67 -1.39 9.38
C THR A 221 -13.30 -2.44 10.30
N GLU A 222 -13.98 -1.99 11.36
CA GLU A 222 -14.73 -2.87 12.27
C GLU A 222 -15.79 -3.75 11.56
N ASN A 223 -16.31 -3.27 10.43
CA ASN A 223 -17.29 -3.98 9.60
C ASN A 223 -16.64 -4.81 8.47
N PHE A 224 -15.33 -5.03 8.51
CA PHE A 224 -14.55 -5.72 7.47
C PHE A 224 -14.58 -5.04 6.10
N GLU A 225 -14.85 -3.74 6.03
CA GLU A 225 -14.71 -2.98 4.79
C GLU A 225 -13.21 -2.72 4.54
N PRO A 226 -12.69 -3.06 3.35
CA PRO A 226 -11.28 -2.87 3.03
C PRO A 226 -10.98 -1.42 2.67
N GLN A 227 -9.80 -0.96 3.09
CA GLN A 227 -9.26 0.36 2.80
C GLN A 227 -7.82 0.23 2.31
N ILE A 228 -7.56 0.59 1.06
CA ILE A 228 -6.19 0.65 0.50
C ILE A 228 -5.44 1.77 1.20
N CYS A 229 -4.23 1.50 1.68
CA CYS A 229 -3.38 2.45 2.38
C CYS A 229 -1.93 2.44 1.86
N ASP A 230 -1.12 3.36 2.36
CA ASP A 230 0.32 3.51 2.05
C ASP A 230 0.60 3.93 0.60
N PHE A 231 0.38 5.20 0.32
CA PHE A 231 0.63 5.85 -0.97
C PHE A 231 2.07 6.38 -1.12
N GLY A 232 3.01 5.95 -0.26
CA GLY A 232 4.38 6.45 -0.21
C GLY A 232 5.16 6.33 -1.53
N ILE A 233 4.86 5.31 -2.34
CA ILE A 233 5.46 5.12 -3.66
C ILE A 233 4.48 5.27 -4.82
N ALA A 234 3.24 5.69 -4.55
CA ALA A 234 2.24 5.92 -5.59
C ALA A 234 2.66 7.05 -6.55
N ARG A 235 2.15 7.03 -7.77
CA ARG A 235 2.47 8.04 -8.81
C ARG A 235 1.25 8.36 -9.67
N TRP A 236 1.20 9.62 -10.10
CA TRP A 236 0.28 10.04 -11.16
C TRP A 236 0.73 9.47 -12.49
N LEU A 237 -0.18 8.86 -13.25
CA LEU A 237 0.09 8.43 -14.61
C LEU A 237 -0.28 9.56 -15.59
N PRO A 238 0.61 9.95 -16.52
CA PRO A 238 0.28 10.93 -17.56
C PRO A 238 -0.90 10.45 -18.43
N GLU A 239 -1.78 11.37 -18.84
CA GLU A 239 -3.02 11.05 -19.56
C GLU A 239 -2.78 10.26 -20.86
N GLN A 240 -1.72 10.60 -21.59
CA GLN A 240 -1.44 10.03 -22.91
C GLN A 240 -0.47 8.83 -22.87
N CYS A 241 0.00 8.44 -21.68
CA CYS A 241 0.97 7.35 -21.55
C CYS A 241 0.35 6.16 -20.78
N PRO A 242 0.45 4.93 -21.32
CA PRO A 242 0.03 3.73 -20.59
C PRO A 242 1.03 3.32 -19.50
N TYR A 243 2.24 3.86 -19.52
CA TYR A 243 3.31 3.57 -18.57
C TYR A 243 4.02 4.83 -18.13
N LEU A 244 4.52 4.84 -16.89
CA LEU A 244 5.53 5.80 -16.44
C LEU A 244 6.83 5.55 -17.21
N SER A 245 7.69 6.56 -17.31
CA SER A 245 9.05 6.35 -17.84
C SER A 245 9.72 5.19 -17.11
N PRO A 246 10.46 4.32 -17.82
CA PRO A 246 11.05 3.13 -17.21
C PRO A 246 11.82 3.49 -15.94
N CYS A 247 11.50 2.79 -14.87
CA CYS A 247 12.25 2.93 -13.62
C CYS A 247 13.68 2.44 -13.82
N ASN A 248 14.61 3.08 -13.15
CA ASN A 248 15.98 2.59 -13.11
C ASN A 248 15.96 1.20 -12.45
N MET A 249 16.32 0.15 -13.20
CA MET A 249 16.27 -1.26 -12.74
C MET A 249 17.05 -1.51 -11.45
N SER A 250 17.94 -0.58 -11.06
CA SER A 250 18.68 -0.65 -9.79
C SER A 250 17.84 -0.26 -8.57
N LYS A 251 16.62 0.29 -8.74
CA LYS A 251 15.73 0.71 -7.66
C LYS A 251 14.31 0.20 -7.94
N LEU A 252 14.09 -1.11 -7.77
CA LEU A 252 12.74 -1.65 -7.74
C LEU A 252 12.07 -1.24 -6.42
N GLU A 253 10.95 -0.53 -6.51
CA GLU A 253 10.15 -0.09 -5.37
C GLU A 253 8.88 -0.95 -5.27
N GLY A 254 8.50 -1.33 -4.04
CA GLY A 254 7.35 -2.17 -3.75
C GLY A 254 7.73 -3.46 -3.03
N THR A 255 6.83 -4.45 -3.02
CA THR A 255 6.97 -5.66 -2.21
C THR A 255 7.19 -6.91 -3.08
N CYS A 256 8.27 -7.66 -2.79
CA CYS A 256 8.52 -8.96 -3.43
C CYS A 256 7.33 -9.90 -3.24
N GLY A 257 7.04 -10.69 -4.27
CA GLY A 257 5.88 -11.59 -4.31
C GLY A 257 4.66 -10.99 -5.00
N TYR A 258 4.58 -9.66 -5.13
CA TYR A 258 3.49 -8.95 -5.80
C TYR A 258 3.91 -8.28 -7.11
N PHE A 259 5.20 -8.31 -7.45
CA PHE A 259 5.71 -7.67 -8.66
C PHE A 259 5.21 -8.34 -9.93
N ALA A 260 4.68 -7.54 -10.85
CA ALA A 260 4.31 -7.98 -12.19
C ALA A 260 5.57 -8.33 -13.02
N PRO A 261 5.49 -9.32 -13.93
CA PRO A 261 6.64 -9.76 -14.74
C PRO A 261 7.30 -8.64 -15.54
N GLU A 262 6.52 -7.77 -16.20
CA GLU A 262 7.04 -6.65 -17.00
C GLU A 262 7.73 -5.58 -16.15
N TYR A 263 7.36 -5.46 -14.87
CA TYR A 263 8.06 -4.58 -13.94
C TYR A 263 9.44 -5.13 -13.61
N LEU A 264 9.53 -6.45 -13.33
CA LEU A 264 10.81 -7.12 -13.03
C LEU A 264 11.75 -7.17 -14.24
N THR A 265 11.22 -7.34 -15.44
CA THR A 265 12.05 -7.54 -16.66
C THR A 265 12.39 -6.26 -17.38
N HIS A 266 11.50 -5.26 -17.35
CA HIS A 266 11.63 -4.04 -18.16
C HIS A 266 11.46 -2.74 -17.37
N GLY A 267 11.21 -2.79 -16.06
CA GLY A 267 10.94 -1.62 -15.23
C GLY A 267 9.67 -0.85 -15.65
N LYS A 268 8.76 -1.49 -16.41
CA LYS A 268 7.53 -0.85 -16.88
C LYS A 268 6.53 -0.74 -15.74
N VAL A 269 6.10 0.48 -15.43
CA VAL A 269 5.11 0.78 -14.38
C VAL A 269 3.86 1.37 -15.00
N GLY A 270 2.71 0.75 -14.73
CA GLY A 270 1.40 1.19 -15.19
C GLY A 270 0.28 0.55 -14.38
N GLU A 271 -0.98 0.82 -14.74
CA GLU A 271 -2.17 0.27 -14.07
C GLU A 271 -2.14 -1.27 -13.97
N LYS A 272 -1.61 -1.93 -15.00
CA LYS A 272 -1.57 -3.40 -15.08
C LYS A 272 -0.63 -4.04 -14.05
N ASN A 273 0.28 -3.28 -13.44
CA ASN A 273 1.07 -3.76 -12.31
C ASN A 273 0.20 -3.88 -11.05
N ASP A 274 -0.64 -2.87 -10.74
CA ASP A 274 -1.58 -2.96 -9.62
C ASP A 274 -2.61 -4.07 -9.82
N VAL A 275 -3.08 -4.28 -11.08
CA VAL A 275 -3.98 -5.40 -11.43
C VAL A 275 -3.32 -6.75 -11.14
N TYR A 276 -2.05 -6.93 -11.50
CA TYR A 276 -1.31 -8.15 -11.19
C TYR A 276 -1.17 -8.35 -9.68
N SER A 277 -0.74 -7.31 -8.97
CA SER A 277 -0.60 -7.34 -7.51
C SER A 277 -1.94 -7.65 -6.83
N TYR A 278 -3.05 -7.10 -7.33
CA TYR A 278 -4.40 -7.44 -6.87
C TYR A 278 -4.74 -8.91 -7.12
N GLY A 279 -4.36 -9.46 -8.28
CA GLY A 279 -4.50 -10.90 -8.56
C GLY A 279 -3.79 -11.77 -7.53
N ILE A 280 -2.59 -11.36 -7.09
CA ILE A 280 -1.87 -12.04 -5.98
C ILE A 280 -2.65 -11.93 -4.67
N VAL A 281 -3.22 -10.75 -4.34
CA VAL A 281 -4.07 -10.59 -3.15
C VAL A 281 -5.32 -11.48 -3.23
N LEU A 282 -5.94 -11.61 -4.40
CA LEU A 282 -7.05 -12.56 -4.59
C LEU A 282 -6.62 -14.00 -4.32
N LEU A 283 -5.43 -14.41 -4.78
CA LEU A 283 -4.90 -15.74 -4.46
C LEU A 283 -4.67 -15.91 -2.96
N GLU A 284 -4.18 -14.91 -2.23
CA GLU A 284 -4.07 -14.95 -0.78
C GLU A 284 -5.45 -15.14 -0.13
N ILE A 285 -6.47 -14.40 -0.58
CA ILE A 285 -7.86 -14.47 -0.09
C ILE A 285 -8.47 -15.87 -0.32
N ILE A 286 -8.28 -16.44 -1.52
CA ILE A 286 -8.80 -17.77 -1.89
C ILE A 286 -8.13 -18.88 -1.07
N THR A 287 -6.80 -18.82 -0.98
CA THR A 287 -5.98 -19.95 -0.53
C THR A 287 -5.57 -19.89 0.93
N GLY A 288 -5.69 -18.71 1.58
CA GLY A 288 -5.13 -18.46 2.91
C GLY A 288 -3.60 -18.49 2.97
N ARG A 289 -2.92 -18.62 1.81
CA ARG A 289 -1.45 -18.66 1.73
C ARG A 289 -0.88 -17.26 1.57
N ARG A 290 0.36 -17.04 2.01
CA ARG A 290 1.10 -15.81 1.76
C ARG A 290 1.60 -15.73 0.32
N ALA A 291 1.74 -14.52 -0.22
CA ALA A 291 2.34 -14.27 -1.54
C ALA A 291 3.74 -14.88 -1.68
N LEU A 292 4.52 -14.83 -0.60
CA LEU A 292 5.77 -15.60 -0.43
C LEU A 292 5.67 -16.40 0.87
N ASP A 293 5.98 -17.69 0.80
CA ASP A 293 6.05 -18.56 1.98
C ASP A 293 7.35 -18.36 2.79
N HIS A 294 7.53 -19.13 3.84
CA HIS A 294 8.73 -19.08 4.69
C HIS A 294 10.02 -19.49 3.96
N LEU A 295 9.92 -20.21 2.84
CA LEU A 295 11.03 -20.59 1.95
C LEU A 295 11.21 -19.59 0.79
N GLN A 296 10.49 -18.46 0.81
CA GLN A 296 10.48 -17.46 -0.27
C GLN A 296 9.95 -18.01 -1.61
N GLN A 297 9.12 -19.06 -1.58
CA GLN A 297 8.46 -19.59 -2.77
C GLN A 297 7.21 -18.77 -3.05
N SER A 298 7.05 -18.37 -4.31
CA SER A 298 5.90 -17.57 -4.75
C SER A 298 4.63 -18.41 -4.78
N ILE A 299 3.52 -17.81 -4.28
CA ILE A 299 2.19 -18.38 -4.40
C ILE A 299 1.83 -18.72 -5.86
N MET A 300 2.33 -17.94 -6.84
CA MET A 300 2.11 -18.19 -8.26
C MET A 300 2.70 -19.52 -8.74
N LEU A 301 3.89 -19.90 -8.26
CA LEU A 301 4.49 -21.19 -8.63
C LEU A 301 3.63 -22.36 -8.16
N TRP A 302 2.98 -22.21 -7.03
CA TRP A 302 2.10 -23.24 -6.49
C TRP A 302 0.69 -23.18 -7.10
N ALA A 303 0.12 -21.99 -7.29
CA ALA A 303 -1.25 -21.82 -7.76
C ALA A 303 -1.41 -22.06 -9.28
N LYS A 304 -0.42 -21.68 -10.09
CA LYS A 304 -0.53 -21.73 -11.56
C LYS A 304 -1.00 -23.08 -12.12
N PRO A 305 -0.42 -24.25 -11.73
CA PRO A 305 -0.92 -25.55 -12.21
C PRO A 305 -2.38 -25.84 -11.81
N LEU A 306 -2.80 -25.34 -10.64
CA LEU A 306 -4.17 -25.53 -10.15
C LEU A 306 -5.15 -24.63 -10.90
N LEU A 307 -4.75 -23.40 -11.22
CA LEU A 307 -5.52 -22.46 -12.04
C LEU A 307 -5.68 -23.01 -13.46
N ASP A 308 -4.58 -23.47 -14.09
CA ASP A 308 -4.59 -23.98 -15.47
C ASP A 308 -5.47 -25.22 -15.63
N THR A 309 -5.62 -26.03 -14.59
CA THR A 309 -6.46 -27.23 -14.57
C THR A 309 -7.84 -27.01 -13.95
N ASN A 310 -8.16 -25.77 -13.57
CA ASN A 310 -9.40 -25.43 -12.83
C ASN A 310 -9.62 -26.29 -11.58
N ASN A 311 -8.54 -26.63 -10.87
CA ASN A 311 -8.60 -27.49 -9.69
C ASN A 311 -8.90 -26.66 -8.42
N ILE A 312 -10.11 -26.11 -8.36
CA ILE A 312 -10.55 -25.21 -7.29
C ILE A 312 -10.51 -25.90 -5.93
N LYS A 313 -10.87 -27.16 -5.85
CA LYS A 313 -10.88 -27.92 -4.59
C LYS A 313 -9.53 -27.93 -3.87
N ASN A 314 -8.43 -28.00 -4.60
CA ASN A 314 -7.09 -27.99 -4.04
C ASN A 314 -6.52 -26.56 -3.91
N LEU A 315 -7.17 -25.55 -4.50
CA LEU A 315 -6.77 -24.17 -4.43
C LEU A 315 -7.34 -23.48 -3.18
N VAL A 316 -8.58 -23.79 -2.79
CA VAL A 316 -9.31 -23.14 -1.70
C VAL A 316 -8.66 -23.42 -0.34
N ASP A 317 -8.64 -22.37 0.51
CA ASP A 317 -8.19 -22.46 1.91
C ASP A 317 -8.97 -23.57 2.66
N PRO A 318 -8.29 -24.61 3.14
CA PRO A 318 -8.95 -25.69 3.89
C PRO A 318 -9.74 -25.22 5.12
N SER A 319 -9.40 -24.05 5.68
CA SER A 319 -10.13 -23.49 6.83
C SER A 319 -11.54 -23.03 6.50
N LEU A 320 -11.88 -22.84 5.21
CA LEU A 320 -13.24 -22.52 4.76
C LEU A 320 -14.14 -23.77 4.70
N GLY A 321 -13.54 -24.97 4.63
CA GLY A 321 -14.32 -26.20 4.42
C GLY A 321 -15.17 -26.11 3.14
N ASP A 322 -16.47 -26.43 3.27
CA ASP A 322 -17.45 -26.27 2.20
C ASP A 322 -18.36 -25.02 2.40
N ASP A 323 -18.01 -24.14 3.36
CA ASP A 323 -18.80 -22.94 3.71
C ASP A 323 -18.44 -21.75 2.82
N TYR A 324 -18.71 -21.89 1.51
CA TYR A 324 -18.58 -20.82 0.53
C TYR A 324 -19.55 -20.98 -0.64
N ASP A 325 -19.98 -19.85 -1.23
CA ASP A 325 -20.75 -19.88 -2.47
C ASP A 325 -19.82 -20.27 -3.64
N ARG A 326 -20.16 -21.38 -4.30
CA ARG A 326 -19.33 -21.94 -5.39
C ARG A 326 -19.26 -21.00 -6.59
N LYS A 327 -20.35 -20.31 -6.93
CA LYS A 327 -20.38 -19.39 -8.06
C LYS A 327 -19.53 -18.17 -7.79
N GLU A 328 -19.55 -17.63 -6.57
CA GLU A 328 -18.67 -16.53 -6.17
C GLU A 328 -17.22 -16.99 -6.18
N MET A 329 -16.91 -18.19 -5.65
CA MET A 329 -15.57 -18.74 -5.66
C MET A 329 -15.05 -18.90 -7.10
N ASP A 330 -15.84 -19.49 -7.99
CA ASP A 330 -15.48 -19.66 -9.41
C ASP A 330 -15.16 -18.32 -10.08
N ARG A 331 -15.97 -17.28 -9.82
CA ARG A 331 -15.75 -15.93 -10.33
C ARG A 331 -14.46 -15.29 -9.78
N VAL A 332 -14.19 -15.43 -8.48
CA VAL A 332 -12.99 -14.89 -7.87
C VAL A 332 -11.74 -15.60 -8.38
N VAL A 333 -11.78 -16.94 -8.57
CA VAL A 333 -10.68 -17.73 -9.14
C VAL A 333 -10.42 -17.33 -10.59
N LEU A 334 -11.47 -17.20 -11.41
CA LEU A 334 -11.34 -16.72 -12.79
C LEU A 334 -10.73 -15.32 -12.83
N THR A 335 -11.23 -14.41 -12.00
CA THR A 335 -10.71 -13.04 -11.92
C THR A 335 -9.24 -13.03 -11.52
N ALA A 336 -8.86 -13.83 -10.51
CA ALA A 336 -7.47 -13.96 -10.09
C ALA A 336 -6.58 -14.46 -11.24
N SER A 337 -7.02 -15.51 -11.95
CA SER A 337 -6.30 -16.07 -13.11
C SER A 337 -6.04 -15.02 -14.20
N LEU A 338 -7.05 -14.24 -14.55
CA LEU A 338 -6.92 -13.17 -15.55
C LEU A 338 -6.02 -12.02 -15.08
N CYS A 339 -6.10 -11.66 -13.79
CA CYS A 339 -5.27 -10.58 -13.23
C CYS A 339 -3.78 -10.94 -13.20
N VAL A 340 -3.43 -12.22 -13.02
CA VAL A 340 -2.03 -12.66 -12.94
C VAL A 340 -1.44 -13.12 -14.29
N GLU A 341 -2.10 -12.83 -15.41
CA GLU A 341 -1.58 -13.12 -16.73
C GLU A 341 -0.18 -12.53 -16.96
N GLN A 342 0.68 -13.29 -17.66
CA GLN A 342 2.05 -12.87 -17.96
C GLN A 342 2.08 -11.59 -18.80
N SER A 343 1.26 -11.53 -19.84
CA SER A 343 1.12 -10.35 -20.67
C SER A 343 0.22 -9.31 -20.00
N PRO A 344 0.68 -8.07 -19.78
CA PRO A 344 -0.18 -7.02 -19.23
C PRO A 344 -1.37 -6.68 -20.13
N LEU A 345 -1.28 -6.97 -21.43
CA LEU A 345 -2.36 -6.73 -22.38
C LEU A 345 -3.57 -7.67 -22.18
N LEU A 346 -3.32 -8.87 -21.65
CA LEU A 346 -4.37 -9.86 -21.36
C LEU A 346 -5.05 -9.63 -20.02
N ARG A 347 -4.45 -8.84 -19.14
CA ARG A 347 -5.07 -8.52 -17.84
C ARG A 347 -6.25 -7.57 -18.02
N PRO A 348 -7.37 -7.76 -17.32
CA PRO A 348 -8.53 -6.86 -17.41
C PRO A 348 -8.20 -5.46 -16.88
N ARG A 349 -9.03 -4.46 -17.20
CA ARG A 349 -9.11 -3.20 -16.46
C ARG A 349 -9.90 -3.41 -15.17
N MET A 350 -9.76 -2.50 -14.20
CA MET A 350 -10.47 -2.66 -12.93
C MET A 350 -11.99 -2.58 -13.07
N SER A 351 -12.52 -1.81 -14.01
CA SER A 351 -13.94 -1.84 -14.37
C SER A 351 -14.41 -3.23 -14.82
N GLN A 352 -13.61 -3.93 -15.63
CA GLN A 352 -13.89 -5.31 -16.07
C GLN A 352 -13.77 -6.31 -14.91
N VAL A 353 -12.79 -6.10 -14.01
CA VAL A 353 -12.64 -6.91 -12.77
C VAL A 353 -13.90 -6.88 -11.93
N ILE A 354 -14.52 -5.70 -11.74
CA ILE A 354 -15.76 -5.56 -10.97
C ILE A 354 -16.91 -6.34 -11.63
N VAL A 355 -17.03 -6.30 -12.96
CA VAL A 355 -18.04 -7.05 -13.70
C VAL A 355 -17.84 -8.57 -13.53
N LEU A 356 -16.60 -9.05 -13.65
CA LEU A 356 -16.25 -10.46 -13.42
C LEU A 356 -16.63 -10.93 -12.01
N LEU A 357 -16.27 -10.15 -11.00
CA LEU A 357 -16.59 -10.49 -9.61
C LEU A 357 -18.09 -10.52 -9.36
N LYS A 358 -18.88 -9.57 -9.88
CA LYS A 358 -20.33 -9.52 -9.74
C LYS A 358 -21.04 -10.65 -10.47
N GLY A 359 -20.48 -11.11 -11.59
CA GLY A 359 -21.12 -12.10 -12.46
C GLY A 359 -22.24 -11.49 -13.29
N ASP A 360 -22.15 -10.19 -13.59
CA ASP A 360 -23.08 -9.54 -14.49
C ASP A 360 -22.85 -10.10 -15.91
N ASP A 361 -23.93 -10.48 -16.63
CA ASP A 361 -23.91 -11.06 -17.99
C ASP A 361 -23.48 -10.05 -19.08
N VAL A 362 -22.43 -9.29 -18.82
CA VAL A 362 -21.86 -8.41 -19.83
C VAL A 362 -20.93 -9.24 -20.70
N VAL A 363 -21.25 -9.31 -21.98
CA VAL A 363 -20.34 -9.85 -23.00
C VAL A 363 -19.04 -9.04 -22.94
N MET A 364 -18.05 -9.58 -22.22
CA MET A 364 -16.73 -9.00 -22.22
C MET A 364 -16.02 -9.44 -23.48
N GLU A 365 -15.71 -8.49 -24.36
CA GLU A 365 -14.68 -8.69 -25.36
C GLU A 365 -13.35 -8.83 -24.60
N LEU A 366 -12.98 -10.07 -24.28
CA LEU A 366 -11.65 -10.35 -23.80
C LEU A 366 -10.67 -10.13 -24.96
N PRO A 367 -9.46 -9.61 -24.71
CA PRO A 367 -8.44 -9.47 -25.74
C PRO A 367 -8.23 -10.80 -26.49
N GLU A 368 -8.02 -10.75 -27.81
CA GLU A 368 -7.64 -11.94 -28.59
C GLU A 368 -6.42 -12.63 -27.95
N GLY A 369 -6.51 -13.93 -27.74
CA GLY A 369 -5.46 -14.72 -27.07
C GLY A 369 -5.64 -14.86 -25.56
N SER A 370 -6.74 -14.38 -24.99
CA SER A 370 -7.12 -14.71 -23.61
C SER A 370 -7.25 -16.23 -23.44
N PRO A 371 -6.83 -16.80 -22.29
CA PRO A 371 -7.01 -18.21 -22.02
C PRO A 371 -8.48 -18.59 -22.18
N PRO A 372 -8.79 -19.84 -22.64
CA PRO A 372 -10.16 -20.27 -22.80
C PRO A 372 -10.88 -20.08 -21.47
N LEU A 373 -11.95 -19.29 -21.50
CA LEU A 373 -12.83 -19.15 -20.36
C LEU A 373 -13.38 -20.54 -20.06
N TRP A 374 -13.02 -21.13 -18.91
CA TRP A 374 -13.61 -22.36 -18.36
C TRP A 374 -15.10 -22.20 -18.11
N TYR A 375 -15.60 -20.97 -18.26
CA TYR A 375 -16.99 -20.57 -18.17
C TYR A 375 -17.71 -20.87 -19.48
N ASP A 376 -17.92 -22.16 -19.73
CA ASP A 376 -18.84 -22.56 -20.80
C ASP A 376 -20.27 -22.32 -20.29
N GLN A 377 -21.02 -21.51 -21.05
CA GLN A 377 -22.45 -21.22 -20.82
C GLN A 377 -23.35 -22.48 -20.73
N ARG A 378 -22.77 -23.68 -20.84
CA ARG A 378 -23.48 -24.97 -20.83
C ARG A 378 -23.91 -25.49 -19.47
N THR A 379 -23.67 -24.78 -18.38
CA THR A 379 -24.11 -25.21 -17.02
C THR A 379 -25.39 -24.54 -16.52
N TYR A 380 -26.09 -23.80 -17.39
CA TYR A 380 -27.38 -23.16 -17.07
C TYR A 380 -28.53 -23.72 -17.93
N SER A 381 -28.64 -25.02 -18.08
CA SER A 381 -29.86 -25.68 -18.57
C SER A 381 -30.37 -26.66 -17.51
#